data_dc20a72a85b421a9886ba95553e8c49b
#
_entry.id   dc20a72a85b421a9886ba95553e8c49b
#
_cell.length_a   1.000
_cell.length_b   1.000
_cell.length_c   1.000
_cell.angle_alpha   90.00
_cell.angle_beta   90.00
_cell.angle_gamma   90.00
#
_symmetry.space_group_name_H-M   'P 1'
#
loop_
_entity.id
_entity.type
_entity.pdbx_description
1 polymer ?
#
loop_
_entity_poly.entity_id
_entity_poly.type
_entity_poly.pdbx_seq_one_letter_code
_entity_poly.pdbx_strand_id
1 'polypeptide(L)'
;MAYLNSRRGKVTGISFIDSTSIGVCKNIRIPRNKVFKGLAKRGKTSMGWFFGFKLHLIINEVGELLAFKLTRGNTNDRVPVKELCKHIKGKLFGDKGYLGQQLFEELWGTGVQLITNVTSRMKNRFLLWEDKILLRKRFVIETINDQLKNISDIEHSRHRSPINFLVNLLAGLISYTHQKKKPSIKWHSGPILLGD
;
A
#
# COMPACT_ATOMS: atom_id res chain seq x y z
N MET A 1 -5.65 -17.78 -0.38
CA MET A 1 -4.34 -17.21 -0.81
C MET A 1 -3.98 -17.61 -2.25
N ALA A 2 -4.06 -18.89 -2.65
CA ALA A 2 -3.73 -19.31 -4.03
C ALA A 2 -4.50 -18.52 -5.10
N TYR A 3 -5.81 -18.34 -4.94
CA TYR A 3 -6.62 -17.57 -5.88
C TYR A 3 -6.17 -16.11 -6.04
N LEU A 4 -5.86 -15.40 -4.94
CA LEU A 4 -5.33 -14.04 -5.04
C LEU A 4 -3.98 -13.99 -5.74
N ASN A 5 -3.14 -15.01 -5.56
CA ASN A 5 -1.87 -15.11 -6.27
C ASN A 5 -2.07 -15.28 -7.78
N SER A 6 -3.08 -16.05 -8.22
CA SER A 6 -3.41 -16.20 -9.65
C SER A 6 -4.02 -14.93 -10.27
N ARG A 7 -4.51 -14.01 -9.44
CA ARG A 7 -5.14 -12.74 -9.87
C ARG A 7 -4.20 -11.53 -9.72
N ARG A 8 -2.93 -11.76 -9.43
CA ARG A 8 -1.95 -10.66 -9.38
C ARG A 8 -1.84 -9.97 -10.73
N GLY A 9 -1.69 -8.65 -10.69
CA GLY A 9 -1.41 -7.84 -11.87
C GLY A 9 -0.02 -8.12 -12.46
N LYS A 10 0.20 -7.62 -13.65
CA LYS A 10 1.51 -7.72 -14.32
C LYS A 10 2.49 -6.70 -13.78
N VAL A 11 3.74 -7.10 -13.57
CA VAL A 11 4.84 -6.18 -13.23
C VAL A 11 5.25 -5.44 -14.50
N THR A 12 4.97 -4.15 -14.56
CA THR A 12 5.18 -3.28 -15.72
C THR A 12 6.45 -2.41 -15.62
N GLY A 13 7.10 -2.46 -14.45
CA GLY A 13 8.24 -1.60 -14.15
C GLY A 13 7.86 -0.32 -13.38
N ILE A 14 6.58 0.00 -13.26
CA ILE A 14 6.05 1.12 -12.46
C ILE A 14 5.12 0.56 -11.42
N SER A 15 5.38 0.86 -10.14
CA SER A 15 4.53 0.41 -9.03
C SER A 15 4.43 1.48 -7.94
N PHE A 16 3.35 1.41 -7.17
CA PHE A 16 3.05 2.32 -6.08
C PHE A 16 2.84 1.52 -4.81
N ILE A 17 3.39 2.00 -3.70
CA ILE A 17 3.23 1.39 -2.38
C ILE A 17 2.55 2.36 -1.42
N ASP A 18 1.62 1.83 -0.63
CA ASP A 18 1.02 2.55 0.47
C ASP A 18 0.54 1.59 1.56
N SER A 19 0.26 2.13 2.75
CA SER A 19 -0.35 1.40 3.84
C SER A 19 -1.61 2.12 4.33
N THR A 20 -2.66 1.35 4.59
CA THR A 20 -3.88 1.87 5.20
C THR A 20 -4.16 1.19 6.52
N SER A 21 -4.63 1.97 7.51
CA SER A 21 -5.07 1.42 8.80
C SER A 21 -6.39 0.68 8.64
N ILE A 22 -6.57 -0.41 9.37
CA ILE A 22 -7.84 -1.12 9.51
C ILE A 22 -8.14 -1.22 10.99
N GLY A 23 -9.08 -0.40 11.46
CA GLY A 23 -9.54 -0.40 12.84
C GLY A 23 -10.49 -1.55 13.12
N VAL A 24 -10.29 -2.28 14.23
CA VAL A 24 -11.17 -3.40 14.61
C VAL A 24 -12.16 -3.03 15.71
N CYS A 25 -11.97 -1.90 16.38
CA CYS A 25 -12.93 -1.31 17.30
C CYS A 25 -12.61 0.16 17.60
N LYS A 26 -13.58 0.90 18.12
CA LYS A 26 -13.36 2.25 18.65
C LYS A 26 -12.41 2.21 19.84
N ASN A 27 -11.56 3.24 19.99
CA ASN A 27 -10.52 3.29 21.04
C ASN A 27 -11.06 3.07 22.47
N ILE A 28 -12.23 3.60 22.78
CA ILE A 28 -12.89 3.40 24.09
C ILE A 28 -13.24 1.95 24.38
N ARG A 29 -13.35 1.09 23.36
CA ARG A 29 -13.69 -0.32 23.49
C ARG A 29 -12.47 -1.24 23.59
N ILE A 30 -11.25 -0.73 23.47
CA ILE A 30 -10.02 -1.56 23.49
C ILE A 30 -9.94 -2.46 24.72
N PRO A 31 -10.20 -1.96 25.97
CA PRO A 31 -10.10 -2.81 27.15
C PRO A 31 -11.08 -3.99 27.15
N ARG A 32 -12.24 -3.83 26.48
CA ARG A 32 -13.30 -4.85 26.38
C ARG A 32 -13.17 -5.75 25.15
N ASN A 33 -12.27 -5.43 24.22
CA ASN A 33 -12.08 -6.20 22.98
C ASN A 33 -11.29 -7.48 23.25
N LYS A 34 -11.99 -8.58 23.47
CA LYS A 34 -11.38 -9.91 23.68
C LYS A 34 -10.99 -10.58 22.36
N VAL A 35 -11.71 -10.29 21.26
CA VAL A 35 -11.56 -10.95 19.94
C VAL A 35 -10.16 -10.77 19.36
N PHE A 36 -9.62 -9.55 19.43
CA PHE A 36 -8.31 -9.21 18.85
C PHE A 36 -7.22 -9.00 19.91
N LYS A 37 -7.47 -9.42 21.16
CA LYS A 37 -6.48 -9.35 22.25
C LYS A 37 -5.21 -10.14 21.85
N GLY A 38 -4.05 -9.50 21.93
CA GLY A 38 -2.76 -10.10 21.53
C GLY A 38 -2.48 -10.13 20.03
N LEU A 39 -3.50 -9.99 19.16
CA LEU A 39 -3.36 -9.97 17.71
C LEU A 39 -3.22 -8.54 17.17
N ALA A 40 -4.19 -7.68 17.45
CA ALA A 40 -4.16 -6.27 17.06
C ALA A 40 -3.30 -5.43 18.02
N LYS A 41 -2.81 -4.31 17.52
CA LYS A 41 -2.04 -3.33 18.30
C LYS A 41 -2.51 -1.91 18.00
N ARG A 42 -2.26 -0.98 18.95
CA ARG A 42 -2.47 0.45 18.72
C ARG A 42 -1.45 0.96 17.70
N GLY A 43 -1.93 1.65 16.68
CA GLY A 43 -1.14 2.41 15.74
C GLY A 43 -1.54 3.88 15.75
N LYS A 44 -0.73 4.73 15.15
CA LYS A 44 -1.00 6.16 14.96
C LYS A 44 -0.97 6.48 13.47
N THR A 45 -1.95 7.26 13.02
CA THR A 45 -2.02 7.84 11.68
C THR A 45 -2.14 9.36 11.80
N SER A 46 -2.16 10.07 10.68
CA SER A 46 -2.48 11.51 10.65
C SER A 46 -3.87 11.82 11.23
N MET A 47 -4.81 10.88 11.13
CA MET A 47 -6.18 10.97 11.66
C MET A 47 -6.27 10.64 13.16
N GLY A 48 -5.18 10.24 13.80
CA GLY A 48 -5.15 9.90 15.21
C GLY A 48 -4.81 8.45 15.51
N TRP A 49 -5.13 8.01 16.74
CA TRP A 49 -4.87 6.66 17.20
C TRP A 49 -5.97 5.68 16.77
N PHE A 50 -5.57 4.48 16.37
CA PHE A 50 -6.48 3.38 16.08
C PHE A 50 -5.98 2.10 16.75
N PHE A 51 -6.87 1.12 16.92
CA PHE A 51 -6.54 -0.23 17.38
C PHE A 51 -6.92 -1.24 16.29
N GLY A 52 -5.93 -1.93 15.75
CA GLY A 52 -6.17 -2.81 14.61
C GLY A 52 -4.89 -3.27 13.90
N PHE A 53 -4.98 -3.27 12.59
CA PHE A 53 -3.95 -3.72 11.66
C PHE A 53 -3.63 -2.64 10.63
N LYS A 54 -2.54 -2.83 9.90
CA LYS A 54 -2.23 -2.08 8.67
C LYS A 54 -2.25 -3.04 7.50
N LEU A 55 -2.95 -2.65 6.44
CA LEU A 55 -2.91 -3.31 5.15
C LEU A 55 -1.92 -2.55 4.27
N HIS A 56 -0.85 -3.22 3.87
CA HIS A 56 0.14 -2.70 2.94
C HIS A 56 -0.18 -3.24 1.55
N LEU A 57 -0.20 -2.37 0.55
CA LEU A 57 -0.51 -2.70 -0.84
C LEU A 57 0.61 -2.25 -1.76
N ILE A 58 0.89 -3.05 -2.79
CA ILE A 58 1.62 -2.60 -3.99
C ILE A 58 0.70 -2.82 -5.19
N ILE A 59 0.59 -1.77 -6.01
CA ILE A 59 -0.19 -1.77 -7.26
C ILE A 59 0.69 -1.34 -8.42
N ASN A 60 0.28 -1.67 -9.66
CA ASN A 60 0.87 -1.08 -10.86
C ASN A 60 0.10 0.18 -11.30
N GLU A 61 0.53 0.83 -12.39
CA GLU A 61 -0.06 2.07 -12.90
C GLU A 61 -1.48 1.91 -13.45
N VAL A 62 -1.88 0.67 -13.78
CA VAL A 62 -3.26 0.35 -14.21
C VAL A 62 -4.16 -0.06 -13.04
N GLY A 63 -3.66 0.07 -11.81
CA GLY A 63 -4.43 -0.20 -10.59
C GLY A 63 -4.57 -1.67 -10.23
N GLU A 64 -3.80 -2.57 -10.85
CA GLU A 64 -3.82 -3.98 -10.49
C GLU A 64 -3.00 -4.24 -9.23
N LEU A 65 -3.50 -5.12 -8.37
CA LEU A 65 -2.84 -5.51 -7.14
C LEU A 65 -1.66 -6.44 -7.42
N LEU A 66 -0.45 -6.01 -7.10
CA LEU A 66 0.79 -6.79 -7.26
C LEU A 66 1.14 -7.58 -6.00
N ALA A 67 1.04 -6.94 -4.84
CA ALA A 67 1.32 -7.57 -3.55
C ALA A 67 0.51 -6.92 -2.43
N PHE A 68 0.25 -7.68 -1.38
CA PHE A 68 -0.35 -7.15 -0.15
C PHE A 68 0.19 -7.88 1.08
N LYS A 69 0.15 -7.20 2.22
CA LYS A 69 0.50 -7.77 3.52
C LYS A 69 -0.28 -7.10 4.64
N LEU A 70 -0.80 -7.91 5.55
CA LEU A 70 -1.42 -7.43 6.78
C LEU A 70 -0.40 -7.48 7.92
N THR A 71 -0.26 -6.38 8.66
CA THR A 71 0.61 -6.28 9.84
C THR A 71 -0.16 -5.72 11.02
N ARG A 72 0.43 -5.81 12.22
CA ARG A 72 -0.13 -5.16 13.41
C ARG A 72 -0.11 -3.65 13.25
N GLY A 73 -1.08 -2.94 13.84
CA GLY A 73 -1.23 -1.50 13.69
C GLY A 73 -0.02 -0.66 14.08
N ASN A 74 0.85 -1.16 14.98
CA ASN A 74 2.08 -0.48 15.40
C ASN A 74 3.31 -0.82 14.55
N THR A 75 3.19 -1.65 13.53
CA THR A 75 4.32 -2.00 12.65
C THR A 75 4.73 -0.78 11.82
N ASN A 76 6.04 -0.54 11.72
CA ASN A 76 6.57 0.49 10.83
C ASN A 76 6.34 0.09 9.36
N ASP A 77 5.92 1.04 8.53
CA ASP A 77 5.54 0.78 7.13
C ASP A 77 6.70 0.25 6.27
N ARG A 78 7.94 0.51 6.66
CA ARG A 78 9.15 0.00 5.99
C ARG A 78 9.41 -1.49 6.20
N VAL A 79 8.96 -2.06 7.32
CA VAL A 79 9.26 -3.46 7.69
C VAL A 79 8.77 -4.48 6.64
N PRO A 80 7.53 -4.43 6.13
CA PRO A 80 7.03 -5.41 5.19
C PRO A 80 7.53 -5.21 3.74
N VAL A 81 8.16 -4.08 3.41
CA VAL A 81 8.45 -3.68 2.02
C VAL A 81 9.33 -4.69 1.30
N LYS A 82 10.39 -5.16 1.93
CA LYS A 82 11.31 -6.13 1.33
C LYS A 82 10.59 -7.42 0.89
N GLU A 83 9.69 -7.92 1.75
CA GLU A 83 8.90 -9.11 1.44
C GLU A 83 7.87 -8.86 0.34
N LEU A 84 7.20 -7.70 0.38
CA LEU A 84 6.25 -7.28 -0.65
C LEU A 84 6.90 -7.15 -2.02
N CYS A 85 8.17 -6.73 -2.06
CA CYS A 85 8.91 -6.49 -3.29
C CYS A 85 9.58 -7.72 -3.89
N LYS A 86 9.43 -8.94 -3.32
CA LYS A 86 10.11 -10.15 -3.82
C LYS A 86 9.95 -10.42 -5.32
N HIS A 87 8.79 -10.06 -5.89
CA HIS A 87 8.48 -10.26 -7.31
C HIS A 87 8.33 -8.97 -8.07
N ILE A 88 8.68 -7.83 -7.45
CA ILE A 88 8.60 -6.51 -8.07
C ILE A 88 9.95 -6.18 -8.71
N LYS A 89 9.92 -5.47 -9.82
CA LYS A 89 11.08 -4.92 -10.53
C LYS A 89 10.77 -3.52 -11.03
N GLY A 90 11.81 -2.71 -11.20
CA GLY A 90 11.69 -1.34 -11.71
C GLY A 90 11.43 -0.31 -10.61
N LYS A 91 10.64 0.71 -10.90
CA LYS A 91 10.42 1.86 -10.02
C LYS A 91 9.26 1.61 -9.05
N LEU A 92 9.50 1.87 -7.77
CA LEU A 92 8.50 1.80 -6.70
C LEU A 92 8.31 3.18 -6.08
N PHE A 93 7.13 3.77 -6.23
CA PHE A 93 6.78 5.08 -5.72
C PHE A 93 6.07 4.97 -4.37
N GLY A 94 6.65 5.58 -3.34
CA GLY A 94 6.11 5.61 -1.98
C GLY A 94 6.03 7.01 -1.39
N ASP A 95 5.35 7.14 -0.25
CA ASP A 95 5.35 8.38 0.50
C ASP A 95 6.65 8.59 1.31
N LYS A 96 6.72 9.70 2.07
CA LYS A 96 7.88 10.00 2.92
C LYS A 96 8.10 8.99 4.05
N GLY A 97 7.08 8.24 4.43
CA GLY A 97 7.16 7.20 5.46
C GLY A 97 8.10 6.05 5.08
N TYR A 98 8.32 5.85 3.78
CA TYR A 98 9.23 4.82 3.25
C TYR A 98 10.68 5.29 3.12
N LEU A 99 11.00 6.56 3.45
CA LEU A 99 12.37 7.05 3.44
C LEU A 99 13.27 6.25 4.38
N GLY A 100 14.40 5.76 3.87
CA GLY A 100 15.41 5.05 4.65
C GLY A 100 16.54 4.56 3.75
N GLN A 101 17.78 4.90 4.11
CA GLN A 101 18.95 4.54 3.32
C GLN A 101 19.10 3.01 3.21
N GLN A 102 19.00 2.32 4.33
CA GLN A 102 19.09 0.85 4.36
C GLN A 102 18.02 0.20 3.47
N LEU A 103 16.75 0.65 3.55
CA LEU A 103 15.67 0.12 2.71
C LEU A 103 15.95 0.36 1.23
N PHE A 104 16.45 1.55 0.89
CA PHE A 104 16.80 1.89 -0.49
C PHE A 104 17.87 0.94 -1.04
N GLU A 105 18.97 0.73 -0.30
CA GLU A 105 20.08 -0.15 -0.69
C GLU A 105 19.64 -1.62 -0.84
N GLU A 106 18.85 -2.10 0.11
CA GLU A 106 18.29 -3.47 0.06
C GLU A 106 17.40 -3.69 -1.17
N LEU A 107 16.54 -2.73 -1.49
CA LEU A 107 15.66 -2.81 -2.66
C LEU A 107 16.42 -2.65 -3.96
N TRP A 108 17.40 -1.74 -4.00
CA TRP A 108 18.25 -1.55 -5.17
C TRP A 108 18.99 -2.83 -5.55
N GLY A 109 19.54 -3.54 -4.57
CA GLY A 109 20.19 -4.85 -4.78
C GLY A 109 19.27 -5.93 -5.34
N THR A 110 17.93 -5.75 -5.24
CA THR A 110 16.93 -6.66 -5.82
C THR A 110 16.34 -6.17 -7.15
N GLY A 111 16.82 -5.04 -7.69
CA GLY A 111 16.34 -4.44 -8.93
C GLY A 111 15.08 -3.60 -8.77
N VAL A 112 14.84 -3.09 -7.57
CA VAL A 112 13.75 -2.14 -7.27
C VAL A 112 14.32 -0.79 -6.90
N GLN A 113 13.99 0.26 -7.65
CA GLN A 113 14.34 1.64 -7.35
C GLN A 113 13.23 2.30 -6.54
N LEU A 114 13.45 2.48 -5.25
CA LEU A 114 12.51 3.19 -4.39
C LEU A 114 12.60 4.70 -4.62
N ILE A 115 11.48 5.33 -4.98
CA ILE A 115 11.36 6.76 -5.24
C ILE A 115 10.34 7.35 -4.27
N THR A 116 10.78 8.33 -3.47
CA THR A 116 9.95 9.00 -2.46
C THR A 116 10.17 10.50 -2.50
N ASN A 117 9.20 11.26 -1.99
CA ASN A 117 9.42 12.67 -1.73
C ASN A 117 10.47 12.84 -0.62
N VAL A 118 11.38 13.79 -0.81
CA VAL A 118 12.34 14.21 0.24
C VAL A 118 11.65 15.08 1.29
N THR A 119 12.16 15.06 2.52
CA THR A 119 11.71 16.00 3.54
C THR A 119 12.39 17.36 3.31
N SER A 120 11.80 18.45 3.83
CA SER A 120 12.34 19.80 3.72
C SER A 120 13.76 19.96 4.32
N ARG A 121 14.14 19.05 5.20
CA ARG A 121 15.47 19.04 5.85
C ARG A 121 16.52 18.24 5.07
N MET A 122 16.14 17.55 3.99
CA MET A 122 17.06 16.78 3.17
C MET A 122 17.53 17.62 1.98
N LYS A 123 18.79 17.41 1.56
CA LYS A 123 19.28 18.00 0.31
C LYS A 123 18.40 17.59 -0.85
N ASN A 124 18.13 18.51 -1.75
CA ASN A 124 17.37 18.23 -2.97
C ASN A 124 18.04 17.10 -3.75
N ARG A 125 17.27 16.07 -4.08
CA ARG A 125 17.69 15.02 -5.01
C ARG A 125 17.19 15.39 -6.40
N PHE A 126 18.07 15.29 -7.38
CA PHE A 126 17.65 15.37 -8.77
C PHE A 126 16.78 14.15 -9.07
N LEU A 127 15.48 14.39 -9.24
CA LEU A 127 14.54 13.40 -9.76
C LEU A 127 14.28 13.71 -11.23
N LEU A 128 14.24 12.68 -12.04
CA LEU A 128 13.78 12.80 -13.42
C LEU A 128 12.38 13.43 -13.44
N TRP A 129 12.09 14.19 -14.47
CA TRP A 129 10.79 14.84 -14.62
C TRP A 129 9.62 13.85 -14.55
N GLU A 130 9.78 12.72 -15.23
CA GLU A 130 8.83 11.60 -15.20
C GLU A 130 8.56 11.10 -13.78
N ASP A 131 9.61 10.91 -12.98
CA ASP A 131 9.50 10.44 -11.60
C ASP A 131 8.77 11.44 -10.71
N LYS A 132 8.96 12.74 -10.95
CA LYS A 132 8.20 13.79 -10.25
C LYS A 132 6.71 13.74 -10.58
N ILE A 133 6.36 13.48 -11.84
CA ILE A 133 4.96 13.33 -12.27
C ILE A 133 4.36 12.09 -11.63
N LEU A 134 5.03 10.94 -11.67
CA LEU A 134 4.54 9.69 -11.12
C LEU A 134 4.40 9.77 -9.59
N LEU A 135 5.32 10.43 -8.89
CA LEU A 135 5.17 10.71 -7.46
C LEU A 135 3.91 11.53 -7.14
N ARG A 136 3.57 12.52 -7.98
CA ARG A 136 2.32 13.29 -7.81
C ARG A 136 1.10 12.42 -8.08
N LYS A 137 1.17 11.51 -9.07
CA LYS A 137 0.07 10.60 -9.40
C LYS A 137 -0.09 9.42 -8.43
N ARG A 138 0.76 9.31 -7.40
CA ARG A 138 0.68 8.26 -6.37
C ARG A 138 -0.69 8.19 -5.67
N PHE A 139 -1.46 9.28 -5.65
CA PHE A 139 -2.82 9.28 -5.08
C PHE A 139 -3.74 8.17 -5.63
N VAL A 140 -3.39 7.54 -6.77
CA VAL A 140 -4.15 6.39 -7.30
C VAL A 140 -4.26 5.26 -6.27
N ILE A 141 -3.20 4.99 -5.49
CA ILE A 141 -3.24 3.94 -4.46
C ILE A 141 -4.09 4.37 -3.26
N GLU A 142 -4.15 5.67 -2.95
CA GLU A 142 -5.04 6.21 -1.92
C GLU A 142 -6.52 6.01 -2.31
N THR A 143 -6.85 6.26 -3.59
CA THR A 143 -8.18 5.96 -4.15
C THR A 143 -8.53 4.48 -4.04
N ILE A 144 -7.58 3.59 -4.28
CA ILE A 144 -7.80 2.14 -4.15
C ILE A 144 -8.02 1.75 -2.69
N ASN A 145 -7.23 2.31 -1.77
CA ASN A 145 -7.41 2.11 -0.33
C ASN A 145 -8.81 2.56 0.12
N ASP A 146 -9.28 3.70 -0.40
CA ASP A 146 -10.62 4.23 -0.13
C ASP A 146 -11.71 3.31 -0.67
N GLN A 147 -11.60 2.83 -1.91
CA GLN A 147 -12.53 1.86 -2.48
C GLN A 147 -12.59 0.56 -1.67
N LEU A 148 -11.45 0.03 -1.26
CA LEU A 148 -11.41 -1.16 -0.42
C LEU A 148 -12.14 -0.96 0.90
N LYS A 149 -12.01 0.21 1.53
CA LYS A 149 -12.69 0.53 2.79
C LYS A 149 -14.17 0.78 2.62
N ASN A 150 -14.55 1.62 1.65
CA ASN A 150 -15.90 2.16 1.55
C ASN A 150 -16.82 1.35 0.61
N ILE A 151 -16.26 0.66 -0.39
CA ILE A 151 -17.03 -0.18 -1.31
C ILE A 151 -16.98 -1.65 -0.89
N SER A 152 -15.77 -2.16 -0.58
CA SER A 152 -15.58 -3.55 -0.19
C SER A 152 -15.72 -3.79 1.31
N ASP A 153 -15.96 -2.74 2.09
CA ASP A 153 -16.20 -2.75 3.55
C ASP A 153 -15.18 -3.61 4.34
N ILE A 154 -13.90 -3.50 3.96
CA ILE A 154 -12.82 -4.24 4.64
C ILE A 154 -12.54 -3.70 6.05
N GLU A 155 -13.01 -2.49 6.37
CA GLU A 155 -12.86 -1.85 7.67
C GLU A 155 -14.21 -1.68 8.36
N HIS A 156 -14.59 -2.67 9.15
CA HIS A 156 -15.72 -2.54 10.07
C HIS A 156 -15.42 -3.09 11.47
N SER A 157 -16.13 -2.64 12.47
CA SER A 157 -15.84 -2.93 13.88
C SER A 157 -16.65 -4.10 14.48
N ARG A 158 -17.34 -4.87 13.63
CA ARG A 158 -18.32 -5.89 14.11
C ARG A 158 -17.82 -7.33 13.99
N HIS A 159 -16.55 -7.55 13.72
CA HIS A 159 -16.00 -8.90 13.65
C HIS A 159 -16.05 -9.62 14.99
N ARG A 160 -16.65 -10.81 14.99
CA ARG A 160 -16.75 -11.68 16.17
C ARG A 160 -15.62 -12.71 16.25
N SER A 161 -14.82 -12.84 15.21
CA SER A 161 -13.63 -13.70 15.20
C SER A 161 -12.52 -13.12 14.30
N PRO A 162 -11.24 -13.40 14.58
CA PRO A 162 -10.13 -13.03 13.71
C PRO A 162 -10.20 -13.73 12.35
N ILE A 163 -10.75 -14.93 12.27
CA ILE A 163 -10.92 -15.67 11.02
C ILE A 163 -11.91 -14.94 10.12
N ASN A 164 -13.09 -14.55 10.63
CA ASN A 164 -14.08 -13.81 9.86
C ASN A 164 -13.55 -12.46 9.39
N PHE A 165 -12.72 -11.79 10.20
CA PHE A 165 -12.02 -10.59 9.78
C PHE A 165 -11.10 -10.85 8.57
N LEU A 166 -10.29 -11.91 8.63
CA LEU A 166 -9.40 -12.26 7.51
C LEU A 166 -10.19 -12.67 6.26
N VAL A 167 -11.27 -13.43 6.42
CA VAL A 167 -12.16 -13.80 5.30
C VAL A 167 -12.74 -12.57 4.65
N ASN A 168 -13.27 -11.62 5.43
CA ASN A 168 -13.81 -10.37 4.90
C ASN A 168 -12.74 -9.56 4.15
N LEU A 169 -11.55 -9.40 4.74
CA LEU A 169 -10.44 -8.71 4.11
C LEU A 169 -10.06 -9.36 2.77
N LEU A 170 -9.90 -10.68 2.74
CA LEU A 170 -9.56 -11.42 1.53
C LEU A 170 -10.67 -11.34 0.48
N ALA A 171 -11.94 -11.43 0.89
CA ALA A 171 -13.08 -11.27 0.00
C ALA A 171 -13.10 -9.87 -0.64
N GLY A 172 -12.83 -8.83 0.14
CA GLY A 172 -12.71 -7.44 -0.38
C GLY A 172 -11.59 -7.30 -1.40
N LEU A 173 -10.41 -7.86 -1.12
CA LEU A 173 -9.30 -7.86 -2.08
C LEU A 173 -9.63 -8.65 -3.35
N ILE A 174 -10.28 -9.81 -3.23
CA ILE A 174 -10.74 -10.61 -4.39
C ILE A 174 -11.75 -9.79 -5.21
N SER A 175 -12.78 -9.24 -4.58
CA SER A 175 -13.78 -8.38 -5.22
C SER A 175 -13.12 -7.25 -6.02
N TYR A 176 -12.15 -6.57 -5.43
CA TYR A 176 -11.37 -5.54 -6.11
C TYR A 176 -10.67 -6.07 -7.36
N THR A 177 -10.08 -7.27 -7.33
CA THR A 177 -9.41 -7.83 -8.52
C THR A 177 -10.36 -8.08 -9.70
N HIS A 178 -11.67 -8.25 -9.45
CA HIS A 178 -12.71 -8.45 -10.45
C HIS A 178 -13.31 -7.16 -11.01
N GLN A 179 -13.01 -6.00 -10.45
CA GLN A 179 -13.50 -4.75 -11.00
C GLN A 179 -13.06 -4.59 -12.46
N LYS A 180 -14.02 -4.31 -13.34
CA LYS A 180 -13.78 -4.10 -14.78
C LYS A 180 -12.97 -2.81 -15.03
N LYS A 181 -13.25 -1.75 -14.25
CA LYS A 181 -12.57 -0.46 -14.34
C LYS A 181 -11.92 -0.15 -13.00
N LYS A 182 -10.58 -0.17 -12.97
CA LYS A 182 -9.79 0.18 -11.79
C LYS A 182 -9.31 1.62 -11.86
N PRO A 183 -9.09 2.29 -10.71
CA PRO A 183 -8.34 3.54 -10.68
C PRO A 183 -6.98 3.33 -11.34
N SER A 184 -6.65 4.15 -12.34
CA SER A 184 -5.44 3.96 -13.14
C SER A 184 -4.82 5.31 -13.51
N ILE A 185 -3.53 5.28 -13.81
CA ILE A 185 -2.80 6.43 -14.32
C ILE A 185 -2.65 6.24 -15.82
N LYS A 186 -3.15 7.21 -16.61
CA LYS A 186 -2.83 7.28 -18.03
C LYS A 186 -1.36 7.71 -18.13
N TRP A 187 -0.48 6.76 -18.36
CA TRP A 187 0.94 6.98 -18.57
C TRP A 187 1.32 6.41 -19.93
N HIS A 188 1.79 7.28 -20.81
CA HIS A 188 2.37 6.88 -22.07
C HIS A 188 3.87 7.14 -21.98
N SER A 189 4.67 6.09 -21.94
CA SER A 189 6.12 6.17 -22.11
C SER A 189 6.44 6.41 -23.59
N GLY A 190 6.04 7.55 -24.09
CA GLY A 190 6.48 8.01 -25.40
C GLY A 190 7.71 8.92 -25.27
N PRO A 191 8.61 8.99 -26.26
CA PRO A 191 9.65 10.00 -26.25
C PRO A 191 8.97 11.37 -26.19
N ILE A 192 9.37 12.19 -25.23
CA ILE A 192 9.03 13.61 -25.22
C ILE A 192 9.81 14.17 -26.41
N LEU A 193 9.14 14.36 -27.54
CA LEU A 193 9.66 15.20 -28.61
C LEU A 193 9.73 16.60 -27.99
N LEU A 194 10.93 17.02 -27.61
CA LEU A 194 11.22 18.43 -27.39
C LEU A 194 11.00 19.07 -28.75
N GLY A 195 9.88 19.78 -28.86
CA GLY A 195 9.64 20.60 -30.05
C GLY A 195 10.77 21.62 -30.19
N ASP A 196 11.24 21.76 -31.41
CA ASP A 196 12.22 22.75 -31.85
C ASP A 196 11.77 24.18 -31.53
#